data_3091a9b68e857ca835bc78c79394780d
#
_entry.id   3091a9b68e857ca835bc78c79394780d
#
_cell.length_a   1.000
_cell.length_b   1.000
_cell.length_c   1.000
_cell.angle_alpha   90.00
_cell.angle_beta   90.00
_cell.angle_gamma   90.00
#
_symmetry.space_group_name_H-M   'P 1'
#
loop_
_entity.id
_entity.type
_entity.pdbx_description
1 polymer ?
#
loop_
_entity_poly.entity_id
_entity_poly.type
_entity_poly.pdbx_seq_one_letter_code
_entity_poly.pdbx_strand_id
1 'polypeptide(L)'
;MVAGLGAQEVARVYRCGNEYTNQPDPARQCQPLRGGHVTVIEGTRVSRTGETAAMPVPSSSDTKVEGAQQRQRDLQAQAVLQAELQKAQAQRQELLRQWNQGEPERLADEHKQPQKYQERVAQLRIALQRVEADVAGLQRELGRISSSAQGGP
;
A
#
# COMPACT_ATOMS: atom_id res chain seq x y z
N MET A 1 14.10 9.79 53.59
CA MET A 1 14.02 9.08 52.29
C MET A 1 12.80 9.61 51.55
N VAL A 2 12.94 10.47 50.59
CA VAL A 2 11.84 11.05 49.84
C VAL A 2 11.94 10.47 48.41
N ALA A 3 10.97 9.61 48.08
CA ALA A 3 10.84 9.04 46.76
C ALA A 3 10.29 10.11 45.80
N GLY A 4 11.09 10.55 44.83
CA GLY A 4 10.67 11.43 43.74
C GLY A 4 9.80 10.67 42.76
N LEU A 5 8.52 11.02 42.70
CA LEU A 5 7.66 10.62 41.57
C LEU A 5 8.13 11.36 40.35
N GLY A 6 8.76 10.64 39.40
CA GLY A 6 9.02 11.13 38.05
C GLY A 6 7.70 11.30 37.32
N ALA A 7 7.26 12.54 37.16
CA ALA A 7 6.16 12.86 36.25
C ALA A 7 6.62 12.54 34.81
N GLN A 8 5.98 11.58 34.18
CA GLN A 8 6.14 11.33 32.73
C GLN A 8 5.62 12.56 31.98
N GLU A 9 6.56 13.33 31.45
CA GLU A 9 6.27 14.50 30.65
C GLU A 9 5.69 14.03 29.31
N VAL A 10 4.39 14.21 29.16
CA VAL A 10 3.67 13.88 27.91
C VAL A 10 4.24 14.77 26.81
N ALA A 11 4.91 14.16 25.84
CA ALA A 11 5.50 14.87 24.69
C ALA A 11 4.40 15.66 23.95
N ARG A 12 4.40 16.99 24.13
CA ARG A 12 3.47 17.90 23.47
C ARG A 12 4.05 18.32 22.10
N VAL A 13 3.22 18.22 21.05
CA VAL A 13 3.60 18.69 19.72
C VAL A 13 3.11 20.12 19.53
N TYR A 14 3.96 20.98 18.97
CA TYR A 14 3.69 22.37 18.67
C TYR A 14 3.74 22.60 17.17
N ARG A 15 2.87 23.47 16.67
CA ARG A 15 2.88 23.95 15.29
C ARG A 15 3.51 25.35 15.25
N CYS A 16 4.63 25.47 14.51
CA CYS A 16 5.35 26.72 14.29
C CYS A 16 5.23 27.10 12.80
N GLY A 17 4.15 27.77 12.41
CA GLY A 17 3.88 28.04 11.00
C GLY A 17 3.45 26.76 10.25
N ASN A 18 4.28 26.28 9.32
CA ASN A 18 4.07 25.03 8.56
C ASN A 18 4.86 23.83 9.10
N GLU A 19 5.59 24.00 10.20
CA GLU A 19 6.44 22.97 10.79
C GLU A 19 5.84 22.45 12.10
N TYR A 20 5.96 21.15 12.35
CA TYR A 20 5.55 20.51 13.61
C TYR A 20 6.78 20.06 14.38
N THR A 21 6.88 20.43 15.66
CA THR A 21 8.02 20.10 16.51
C THR A 21 7.57 19.80 17.94
N ASN A 22 8.33 18.96 18.64
CA ASN A 22 8.16 18.74 20.09
C ASN A 22 9.04 19.68 20.94
N GLN A 23 9.93 20.46 20.30
CA GLN A 23 10.77 21.46 20.94
C GLN A 23 10.47 22.83 20.32
N PRO A 24 9.55 23.62 20.88
CA PRO A 24 9.21 24.92 20.35
C PRO A 24 10.35 25.91 20.57
N ASP A 25 10.76 26.59 19.50
CA ASP A 25 11.70 27.70 19.56
C ASP A 25 11.00 28.92 20.18
N PRO A 26 11.52 29.51 21.29
CA PRO A 26 10.91 30.67 21.93
C PRO A 26 10.88 31.91 21.03
N ALA A 27 11.70 31.98 19.98
CA ALA A 27 11.70 33.05 19.00
C ALA A 27 10.60 32.93 17.92
N ARG A 28 9.92 31.77 17.83
CA ARG A 28 8.85 31.52 16.86
C ARG A 28 7.50 31.43 17.57
N GLN A 29 6.47 31.98 16.97
CA GLN A 29 5.10 31.87 17.48
C GLN A 29 4.58 30.45 17.27
N CYS A 30 4.89 29.53 18.20
CA CYS A 30 4.47 28.15 18.16
C CYS A 30 3.18 27.96 18.96
N GLN A 31 2.19 27.31 18.40
CA GLN A 31 0.93 26.99 19.08
C GLN A 31 0.87 25.50 19.45
N PRO A 32 0.50 25.16 20.70
CA PRO A 32 0.35 23.76 21.08
C PRO A 32 -0.83 23.12 20.34
N LEU A 33 -0.61 21.95 19.77
CA LEU A 33 -1.67 21.17 19.13
C LEU A 33 -2.62 20.61 20.18
N ARG A 34 -3.89 21.02 20.16
CA ARG A 34 -4.93 20.48 21.02
C ARG A 34 -5.70 19.38 20.26
N GLY A 35 -5.65 18.14 20.76
CA GLY A 35 -6.59 17.09 20.33
C GLY A 35 -6.07 16.05 19.36
N GLY A 36 -4.76 15.72 19.35
CA GLY A 36 -4.24 14.54 18.64
C GLY A 36 -3.64 13.52 19.60
N HIS A 37 -4.06 12.26 19.53
CA HIS A 37 -3.28 11.17 20.11
C HIS A 37 -2.04 10.96 19.24
N VAL A 38 -0.89 11.37 19.74
CA VAL A 38 0.39 11.12 19.05
C VAL A 38 0.88 9.74 19.48
N THR A 39 0.88 8.80 18.55
CA THR A 39 1.54 7.51 18.75
C THR A 39 3.04 7.72 18.52
N VAL A 40 3.82 7.69 19.59
CA VAL A 40 5.29 7.73 19.49
C VAL A 40 5.76 6.36 19.03
N ILE A 41 6.25 6.27 17.79
CA ILE A 41 6.94 5.08 17.30
C ILE A 41 8.39 5.20 17.78
N GLU A 42 8.74 4.48 18.84
CA GLU A 42 10.13 4.37 19.28
C GLU A 42 10.94 3.62 18.21
N GLY A 43 11.81 4.28 17.49
CA GLY A 43 12.61 3.59 16.50
C GLY A 43 13.62 4.42 15.70
N THR A 44 13.69 5.74 15.85
CA THR A 44 14.72 6.50 15.10
C THR A 44 15.38 7.54 15.97
N ARG A 45 16.46 7.14 16.67
CA ARG A 45 17.38 8.08 17.30
C ARG A 45 18.28 8.67 16.22
N VAL A 46 17.96 9.86 15.74
CA VAL A 46 18.91 10.68 14.99
C VAL A 46 19.85 11.33 16.01
N SER A 47 20.98 10.70 16.29
CA SER A 47 22.05 11.31 17.07
C SER A 47 22.70 12.40 16.24
N ARG A 48 22.31 13.66 16.49
CA ARG A 48 23.13 14.82 16.11
C ARG A 48 24.15 15.06 17.22
N THR A 49 25.26 14.42 17.12
CA THR A 49 26.48 14.85 17.80
C THR A 49 27.49 15.17 16.70
N GLY A 50 27.84 16.46 16.59
CA GLY A 50 28.91 16.89 15.72
C GLY A 50 30.22 16.36 16.24
N GLU A 51 30.71 15.30 15.63
CA GLU A 51 32.10 14.88 15.67
C GLU A 51 32.33 14.13 14.36
N THR A 52 33.34 14.57 13.64
CA THR A 52 33.83 13.99 12.39
C THR A 52 34.39 12.59 12.68
N ALA A 53 33.48 11.62 12.90
CA ALA A 53 33.82 10.20 12.89
C ALA A 53 33.66 9.71 11.48
N ALA A 54 34.71 9.14 10.89
CA ALA A 54 34.69 8.47 9.59
C ALA A 54 33.45 7.59 9.49
N MET A 55 32.58 7.87 8.50
CA MET A 55 31.42 7.04 8.19
C MET A 55 31.93 5.61 7.94
N PRO A 56 31.43 4.59 8.63
CA PRO A 56 31.72 3.23 8.25
C PRO A 56 31.24 3.06 6.82
N VAL A 57 32.16 2.85 5.90
CA VAL A 57 31.84 2.46 4.52
C VAL A 57 31.05 1.16 4.65
N PRO A 58 29.78 1.06 4.16
CA PRO A 58 29.03 -0.18 4.26
C PRO A 58 29.86 -1.27 3.60
N SER A 59 30.19 -2.30 4.37
CA SER A 59 30.96 -3.42 3.85
C SER A 59 30.19 -4.03 2.69
N SER A 60 30.87 -4.38 1.62
CA SER A 60 30.28 -4.97 0.41
C SER A 60 29.48 -6.26 0.67
N SER A 61 29.62 -6.84 1.85
CA SER A 61 28.82 -7.97 2.35
C SER A 61 27.38 -7.56 2.72
N ASP A 62 27.18 -6.39 3.35
CA ASP A 62 25.85 -5.95 3.77
C ASP A 62 24.95 -5.61 2.56
N THR A 63 25.51 -4.92 1.56
CA THR A 63 24.81 -4.62 0.30
C THR A 63 24.45 -5.88 -0.48
N LYS A 64 25.29 -6.93 -0.41
CA LYS A 64 25.01 -8.21 -1.09
C LYS A 64 23.88 -8.99 -0.40
N VAL A 65 23.83 -8.97 0.92
CA VAL A 65 22.75 -9.61 1.70
C VAL A 65 21.43 -8.86 1.49
N GLU A 66 21.43 -7.54 1.50
CA GLU A 66 20.24 -6.72 1.19
C GLU A 66 19.72 -7.00 -0.22
N GLY A 67 20.59 -7.08 -1.22
CA GLY A 67 20.19 -7.41 -2.58
C GLY A 67 19.60 -8.83 -2.73
N ALA A 68 20.07 -9.81 -1.95
CA ALA A 68 19.52 -11.16 -1.95
C ALA A 68 18.13 -11.20 -1.29
N GLN A 69 17.96 -10.52 -0.17
CA GLN A 69 16.67 -10.39 0.51
C GLN A 69 15.64 -9.64 -0.36
N GLN A 70 16.07 -8.59 -1.06
CA GLN A 70 15.19 -7.85 -1.96
C GLN A 70 14.71 -8.74 -3.11
N ARG A 71 15.60 -9.46 -3.77
CA ARG A 71 15.22 -10.42 -4.82
C ARG A 71 14.22 -11.47 -4.34
N GLN A 72 14.39 -11.96 -3.11
CA GLN A 72 13.44 -12.92 -2.54
C GLN A 72 12.05 -12.31 -2.33
N ARG A 73 11.97 -11.08 -1.85
CA ARG A 73 10.69 -10.34 -1.71
C ARG A 73 10.04 -10.11 -3.08
N ASP A 74 10.82 -9.74 -4.09
CA ASP A 74 10.33 -9.50 -5.44
C ASP A 74 9.78 -10.79 -6.07
N LEU A 75 10.44 -11.92 -5.88
CA LEU A 75 9.94 -13.23 -6.32
C LEU A 75 8.64 -13.62 -5.61
N GLN A 76 8.53 -13.37 -4.32
CA GLN A 76 7.30 -13.62 -3.56
C GLN A 76 6.16 -12.71 -4.04
N ALA A 77 6.42 -11.42 -4.24
CA ALA A 77 5.44 -10.47 -4.77
C ALA A 77 4.99 -10.87 -6.18
N GLN A 78 5.91 -11.29 -7.03
CA GLN A 78 5.59 -11.78 -8.38
C GLN A 78 4.70 -13.03 -8.33
N ALA A 79 4.99 -13.99 -7.45
CA ALA A 79 4.18 -15.20 -7.30
C ALA A 79 2.74 -14.88 -6.85
N VAL A 80 2.57 -13.95 -5.90
CA VAL A 80 1.25 -13.50 -5.45
C VAL A 80 0.47 -12.83 -6.58
N LEU A 81 1.10 -11.91 -7.32
CA LEU A 81 0.45 -11.24 -8.44
C LEU A 81 0.09 -12.19 -9.58
N GLN A 82 0.92 -13.20 -9.85
CA GLN A 82 0.60 -14.24 -10.84
C GLN A 82 -0.62 -15.07 -10.42
N ALA A 83 -0.71 -15.44 -9.14
CA ALA A 83 -1.86 -16.17 -8.61
C ALA A 83 -3.16 -15.33 -8.72
N GLU A 84 -3.10 -14.05 -8.36
CA GLU A 84 -4.26 -13.14 -8.50
C GLU A 84 -4.63 -12.92 -9.97
N LEU A 85 -3.65 -12.81 -10.88
CA LEU A 85 -3.91 -12.71 -12.32
C LEU A 85 -4.65 -13.95 -12.85
N GLN A 86 -4.22 -15.15 -12.47
CA GLN A 86 -4.90 -16.40 -12.86
C GLN A 86 -6.35 -16.42 -12.35
N LYS A 87 -6.58 -16.01 -11.12
CA LYS A 87 -7.91 -15.92 -10.51
C LYS A 87 -8.81 -14.91 -11.24
N ALA A 88 -8.28 -13.72 -11.52
CA ALA A 88 -9.01 -12.69 -12.26
C ALA A 88 -9.34 -13.15 -13.71
N GLN A 89 -8.40 -13.83 -14.38
CA GLN A 89 -8.63 -14.42 -15.69
C GLN A 89 -9.72 -15.51 -15.68
N ALA A 90 -9.71 -16.38 -14.66
CA ALA A 90 -10.74 -17.39 -14.50
C ALA A 90 -12.13 -16.76 -14.26
N GLN A 91 -12.20 -15.73 -13.43
CA GLN A 91 -13.43 -14.96 -13.19
C GLN A 91 -13.92 -14.27 -14.48
N ARG A 92 -13.02 -13.68 -15.27
CA ARG A 92 -13.35 -13.08 -16.56
C ARG A 92 -13.95 -14.11 -17.51
N GLN A 93 -13.36 -15.30 -17.59
CA GLN A 93 -13.90 -16.38 -18.45
C GLN A 93 -15.30 -16.82 -18.02
N GLU A 94 -15.56 -16.91 -16.71
CA GLU A 94 -16.87 -17.24 -16.18
C GLU A 94 -17.91 -16.17 -16.55
N LEU A 95 -17.56 -14.90 -16.34
CA LEU A 95 -18.44 -13.78 -16.71
C LEU A 95 -18.69 -13.71 -18.22
N LEU A 96 -17.69 -14.02 -19.06
CA LEU A 96 -17.86 -14.08 -20.52
C LEU A 96 -18.82 -15.21 -20.94
N ARG A 97 -18.76 -16.36 -20.25
CA ARG A 97 -19.75 -17.45 -20.51
C ARG A 97 -21.16 -17.02 -20.16
N GLN A 98 -21.33 -16.36 -19.00
CA GLN A 98 -22.63 -15.83 -18.58
C GLN A 98 -23.13 -14.70 -19.48
N TRP A 99 -22.21 -13.87 -19.98
CA TRP A 99 -22.49 -12.76 -20.88
C TRP A 99 -22.99 -13.21 -22.25
N ASN A 100 -22.55 -14.37 -22.72
CA ASN A 100 -22.98 -14.99 -23.97
C ASN A 100 -23.10 -13.98 -25.14
N GLN A 101 -22.01 -13.27 -25.43
CA GLN A 101 -21.91 -12.26 -26.50
C GLN A 101 -22.89 -11.07 -26.39
N GLY A 102 -23.40 -10.80 -25.20
CA GLY A 102 -24.32 -9.69 -24.92
C GLY A 102 -25.80 -10.13 -24.80
N GLU A 103 -26.06 -11.39 -24.99
CA GLU A 103 -27.40 -11.98 -24.87
C GLU A 103 -27.39 -13.13 -23.85
N PRO A 104 -27.26 -12.83 -22.54
CA PRO A 104 -27.29 -13.86 -21.52
C PRO A 104 -28.61 -14.62 -21.54
N GLU A 105 -28.55 -15.92 -21.31
CA GLU A 105 -29.72 -16.77 -21.24
C GLU A 105 -30.70 -16.30 -20.16
N ARG A 106 -31.99 -16.23 -20.49
CA ARG A 106 -33.02 -15.78 -19.55
C ARG A 106 -33.30 -16.84 -18.51
N LEU A 107 -33.32 -16.43 -17.26
CA LEU A 107 -33.75 -17.27 -16.16
C LEU A 107 -35.28 -17.42 -16.13
N ALA A 108 -35.78 -18.48 -15.49
CA ALA A 108 -37.21 -18.80 -15.49
C ALA A 108 -38.11 -17.68 -14.94
N ASP A 109 -37.62 -16.93 -13.96
CA ASP A 109 -38.31 -15.79 -13.36
C ASP A 109 -38.27 -14.52 -14.22
N GLU A 110 -37.25 -14.37 -15.07
CA GLU A 110 -37.03 -13.22 -15.94
C GLU A 110 -37.98 -13.22 -17.16
N HIS A 111 -38.56 -14.38 -17.53
CA HIS A 111 -39.55 -14.45 -18.58
C HIS A 111 -40.82 -13.63 -18.26
N LYS A 112 -41.15 -13.51 -16.98
CA LYS A 112 -42.29 -12.72 -16.51
C LYS A 112 -41.93 -11.31 -16.09
N GLN A 113 -40.62 -11.02 -15.95
CA GLN A 113 -40.10 -9.75 -15.42
C GLN A 113 -38.92 -9.26 -16.26
N PRO A 114 -39.19 -8.65 -17.43
CA PRO A 114 -38.13 -8.20 -18.35
C PRO A 114 -37.16 -7.18 -17.73
N GLN A 115 -37.61 -6.42 -16.74
CA GLN A 115 -36.75 -5.47 -16.03
C GLN A 115 -35.62 -6.16 -15.27
N LYS A 116 -35.88 -7.28 -14.59
CA LYS A 116 -34.84 -8.07 -13.90
C LYS A 116 -33.78 -8.58 -14.87
N TYR A 117 -34.19 -9.01 -16.06
CA TYR A 117 -33.25 -9.40 -17.09
C TYR A 117 -32.31 -8.22 -17.47
N GLN A 118 -32.91 -7.05 -17.74
CA GLN A 118 -32.12 -5.87 -18.10
C GLN A 118 -31.15 -5.44 -16.99
N GLU A 119 -31.59 -5.49 -15.73
CA GLU A 119 -30.73 -5.20 -14.56
C GLU A 119 -29.56 -6.19 -14.47
N ARG A 120 -29.81 -7.49 -14.66
CA ARG A 120 -28.77 -8.51 -14.66
C ARG A 120 -27.79 -8.33 -15.82
N VAL A 121 -28.26 -8.01 -17.01
CA VAL A 121 -27.43 -7.70 -18.18
C VAL A 121 -26.52 -6.49 -17.88
N ALA A 122 -27.07 -5.43 -17.28
CA ALA A 122 -26.30 -4.27 -16.89
C ALA A 122 -25.24 -4.60 -15.83
N GLN A 123 -25.58 -5.41 -14.82
CA GLN A 123 -24.66 -5.87 -13.79
C GLN A 123 -23.51 -6.73 -14.36
N LEU A 124 -23.81 -7.66 -15.26
CA LEU A 124 -22.81 -8.48 -15.94
C LEU A 124 -21.82 -7.63 -16.75
N ARG A 125 -22.33 -6.62 -17.45
CA ARG A 125 -21.48 -5.68 -18.21
C ARG A 125 -20.52 -4.93 -17.29
N ILE A 126 -21.04 -4.41 -16.19
CA ILE A 126 -20.21 -3.68 -15.20
C ILE A 126 -19.17 -4.63 -14.58
N ALA A 127 -19.58 -5.86 -14.23
CA ALA A 127 -18.68 -6.86 -13.67
C ALA A 127 -17.54 -7.23 -14.64
N LEU A 128 -17.87 -7.42 -15.92
CA LEU A 128 -16.88 -7.67 -16.97
C LEU A 128 -15.88 -6.52 -17.10
N GLN A 129 -16.36 -5.29 -17.20
CA GLN A 129 -15.48 -4.11 -17.30
C GLN A 129 -14.55 -4.01 -16.09
N ARG A 130 -15.04 -4.30 -14.89
CA ARG A 130 -14.22 -4.29 -13.66
C ARG A 130 -13.11 -5.33 -13.72
N VAL A 131 -13.47 -6.58 -14.02
CA VAL A 131 -12.48 -7.67 -14.07
C VAL A 131 -11.47 -7.47 -15.20
N GLU A 132 -11.87 -6.91 -16.33
CA GLU A 132 -10.94 -6.54 -17.41
C GLU A 132 -9.95 -5.46 -16.99
N ALA A 133 -10.40 -4.45 -16.24
CA ALA A 133 -9.54 -3.44 -15.67
C ALA A 133 -8.57 -4.03 -14.62
N ASP A 134 -9.04 -4.96 -13.79
CA ASP A 134 -8.22 -5.66 -12.79
C ASP A 134 -7.13 -6.50 -13.47
N VAL A 135 -7.47 -7.29 -14.50
CA VAL A 135 -6.52 -8.08 -15.30
C VAL A 135 -5.45 -7.17 -15.92
N ALA A 136 -5.86 -6.06 -16.53
CA ALA A 136 -4.92 -5.10 -17.13
C ALA A 136 -4.04 -4.43 -16.08
N GLY A 137 -4.55 -4.16 -14.89
CA GLY A 137 -3.80 -3.64 -13.75
C GLY A 137 -2.73 -4.61 -13.28
N LEU A 138 -3.10 -5.86 -13.03
CA LEU A 138 -2.18 -6.93 -12.59
C LEU A 138 -1.08 -7.21 -13.63
N GLN A 139 -1.40 -7.19 -14.92
CA GLN A 139 -0.41 -7.36 -15.98
C GLN A 139 0.62 -6.22 -16.00
N ARG A 140 0.17 -4.96 -15.83
CA ARG A 140 1.09 -3.82 -15.74
C ARG A 140 1.99 -3.92 -14.52
N GLU A 141 1.46 -4.35 -13.38
CA GLU A 141 2.24 -4.50 -12.16
C GLU A 141 3.30 -5.60 -12.28
N LEU A 142 2.94 -6.75 -12.85
CA LEU A 142 3.88 -7.82 -13.15
C LEU A 142 4.98 -7.35 -14.12
N GLY A 143 4.63 -6.59 -15.16
CA GLY A 143 5.59 -6.00 -16.08
C GLY A 143 6.57 -5.06 -15.39
N ARG A 144 6.12 -4.28 -14.40
CA ARG A 144 6.96 -3.37 -13.63
C ARG A 144 7.96 -4.12 -12.75
N ILE A 145 7.51 -5.17 -12.04
CA ILE A 145 8.41 -5.99 -11.20
C ILE A 145 9.45 -6.70 -12.06
N SER A 146 9.05 -7.26 -13.20
CA SER A 146 9.98 -7.96 -14.07
C SER A 146 11.02 -7.03 -14.69
N SER A 147 10.66 -5.80 -15.03
CA SER A 147 11.61 -4.80 -15.55
C SER A 147 12.58 -4.30 -14.47
N SER A 148 12.13 -4.12 -13.23
CA SER A 148 13.01 -3.75 -12.11
C SER A 148 14.01 -4.85 -11.77
N ALA A 149 13.63 -6.13 -11.91
CA ALA A 149 14.53 -7.26 -11.68
C ALA A 149 15.64 -7.39 -12.76
N GLN A 150 15.41 -6.88 -13.98
CA GLN A 150 16.37 -6.91 -15.09
C GLN A 150 17.26 -5.67 -15.18
N GLY A 151 16.88 -4.56 -14.54
CA GLY A 151 17.56 -3.27 -14.61
C GLY A 151 18.55 -3.02 -13.48
N GLY A 152 18.96 -4.01 -12.69
CA GLY A 152 20.03 -3.90 -11.69
C GLY A 152 21.38 -3.68 -12.39
N PRO A 153 22.23 -2.75 -11.88
CA PRO A 153 23.54 -2.40 -12.44
C PRO A 153 24.52 -3.55 -12.41
#